data_54e708964e3e704b72fdc7b3ca18b2a5
#
_entry.id   54e708964e3e704b72fdc7b3ca18b2a5
#
_cell.length_a   1.000
_cell.length_b   1.000
_cell.length_c   1.000
_cell.angle_alpha   90.00
_cell.angle_beta   90.00
_cell.angle_gamma   90.00
#
_symmetry.space_group_name_H-M   'P 1'
#
loop_
_entity.id
_entity.type
_entity.pdbx_description
1 polymer ?
#
loop_
_entity_poly.entity_id
_entity_poly.type
_entity_poly.pdbx_seq_one_letter_code
_entity_poly.pdbx_strand_id
1 'polypeptide(L)'
;MKKSVLVTGATNGTGFAIAERFAKEGYDTFIGSRRLEDAEKAASEISEKYGVFAKGYATVIFDEENVKSIFSDIRERGYLLSTLVLNAANLGIGQVSLDVDISEFMNVYNTNIGWNFMMAREAARQMIEAGGGSIVFITSNSALRVTENRCAYCSSKSAILAMSKSFAVDWGKYGIRSNCVLPGMIKTDRWQKNENNIKYCLPNYTPIRDIAEFEDVANAAYYFGSEQSRNTTGAELVVDGGMLAQLTPNINRELWVD
;
A
#
# COMPACT_ATOMS: atom_id res chain seq x y z
N MET A 1 -9.29 -2.91 -23.42
CA MET A 1 -9.91 -3.21 -22.13
C MET A 1 -10.11 -1.93 -21.33
N LYS A 2 -11.17 -1.84 -20.52
CA LYS A 2 -11.33 -0.73 -19.57
C LYS A 2 -10.23 -0.82 -18.51
N LYS A 3 -9.57 0.30 -18.23
CA LYS A 3 -8.60 0.36 -17.14
C LYS A 3 -9.32 0.25 -15.80
N SER A 4 -8.85 -0.61 -14.92
CA SER A 4 -9.49 -0.82 -13.63
C SER A 4 -8.45 -1.03 -12.53
N VAL A 5 -8.77 -0.59 -11.32
CA VAL A 5 -7.92 -0.74 -10.14
C VAL A 5 -8.72 -1.28 -8.95
N LEU A 6 -8.16 -2.24 -8.24
CA LEU A 6 -8.64 -2.64 -6.91
C LEU A 6 -7.64 -2.13 -5.86
N VAL A 7 -8.14 -1.33 -4.91
CA VAL A 7 -7.34 -0.81 -3.80
C VAL A 7 -7.86 -1.35 -2.47
N THR A 8 -7.02 -2.03 -1.72
CA THR A 8 -7.40 -2.57 -0.41
C THR A 8 -7.20 -1.56 0.71
N GLY A 9 -8.12 -1.53 1.71
CA GLY A 9 -8.07 -0.55 2.80
C GLY A 9 -8.24 0.89 2.32
N ALA A 10 -9.18 1.12 1.40
CA ALA A 10 -9.29 2.36 0.65
C ALA A 10 -10.53 3.22 1.00
N THR A 11 -10.97 3.18 2.26
CA THR A 11 -12.10 3.99 2.72
C THR A 11 -11.71 5.35 3.28
N ASN A 12 -10.44 5.56 3.57
CA ASN A 12 -9.88 6.83 4.05
C ASN A 12 -8.36 6.88 3.86
N GLY A 13 -7.76 8.02 4.17
CA GLY A 13 -6.31 8.21 4.21
C GLY A 13 -5.62 7.81 2.91
N THR A 14 -4.46 7.17 3.04
CA THR A 14 -3.61 6.79 1.89
C THR A 14 -4.35 5.93 0.87
N GLY A 15 -5.11 4.93 1.32
CA GLY A 15 -5.83 4.03 0.40
C GLY A 15 -6.89 4.76 -0.41
N PHE A 16 -7.64 5.67 0.22
CA PHE A 16 -8.63 6.49 -0.47
C PHE A 16 -7.98 7.45 -1.47
N ALA A 17 -6.90 8.14 -1.07
CA ALA A 17 -6.15 9.02 -1.96
C ALA A 17 -5.57 8.27 -3.18
N ILE A 18 -5.11 7.02 -2.98
CA ILE A 18 -4.69 6.15 -4.09
C ILE A 18 -5.86 5.88 -5.03
N ALA A 19 -7.02 5.47 -4.51
CA ALA A 19 -8.20 5.19 -5.31
C ALA A 19 -8.67 6.44 -6.10
N GLU A 20 -8.70 7.60 -5.43
CA GLU A 20 -8.99 8.89 -6.10
C GLU A 20 -8.00 9.22 -7.20
N ARG A 21 -6.69 8.99 -6.97
CA ARG A 21 -5.66 9.27 -7.96
C ARG A 21 -5.84 8.46 -9.23
N PHE A 22 -6.23 7.18 -9.11
CA PHE A 22 -6.56 6.34 -10.25
C PHE A 22 -7.87 6.76 -10.93
N ALA A 23 -8.90 7.08 -10.15
CA ALA A 23 -10.20 7.53 -10.67
C ALA A 23 -10.06 8.84 -11.48
N LYS A 24 -9.25 9.79 -11.01
CA LYS A 24 -8.91 11.03 -11.73
C LYS A 24 -8.31 10.79 -13.11
N GLU A 25 -7.64 9.66 -13.30
CA GLU A 25 -7.04 9.24 -14.58
C GLU A 25 -7.96 8.31 -15.39
N GLY A 26 -9.24 8.21 -15.00
CA GLY A 26 -10.27 7.48 -15.73
C GLY A 26 -10.26 5.97 -15.51
N TYR A 27 -9.66 5.49 -14.42
CA TYR A 27 -9.77 4.07 -14.03
C TYR A 27 -11.10 3.82 -13.33
N ASP A 28 -11.80 2.76 -13.73
CA ASP A 28 -12.89 2.23 -12.94
C ASP A 28 -12.31 1.63 -11.64
N THR A 29 -12.94 1.91 -10.49
CA THR A 29 -12.29 1.75 -9.20
C THR A 29 -13.04 0.79 -8.29
N PHE A 30 -12.34 -0.21 -7.78
CA PHE A 30 -12.84 -1.17 -6.80
C PHE A 30 -12.21 -0.90 -5.43
N ILE A 31 -13.06 -0.78 -4.41
CA ILE A 31 -12.66 -0.39 -3.05
C ILE A 31 -12.81 -1.58 -2.11
N GLY A 32 -11.70 -2.06 -1.55
CA GLY A 32 -11.72 -3.09 -0.53
C GLY A 32 -11.70 -2.52 0.89
N SER A 33 -12.59 -2.96 1.77
CA SER A 33 -12.63 -2.60 3.19
C SER A 33 -13.18 -3.74 4.05
N ARG A 34 -12.88 -3.73 5.36
CA ARG A 34 -13.45 -4.70 6.31
C ARG A 34 -14.97 -4.58 6.45
N ARG A 35 -15.52 -3.39 6.28
CA ARG A 35 -16.95 -3.11 6.32
C ARG A 35 -17.44 -2.73 4.93
N LEU A 36 -18.46 -3.45 4.45
CA LEU A 36 -19.03 -3.21 3.13
C LEU A 36 -19.58 -1.78 2.99
N GLU A 37 -20.31 -1.33 3.99
CA GLU A 37 -20.91 0.02 4.01
C GLU A 37 -19.87 1.13 3.81
N ASP A 38 -18.70 1.03 4.48
CA ASP A 38 -17.63 2.00 4.32
C ASP A 38 -17.03 1.94 2.90
N ALA A 39 -16.89 0.74 2.34
CA ALA A 39 -16.38 0.55 0.98
C ALA A 39 -17.34 1.11 -0.07
N GLU A 40 -18.64 0.86 0.07
CA GLU A 40 -19.66 1.38 -0.84
C GLU A 40 -19.78 2.90 -0.75
N LYS A 41 -19.71 3.47 0.45
CA LYS A 41 -19.70 4.92 0.63
C LYS A 41 -18.50 5.56 -0.09
N ALA A 42 -17.30 5.03 0.11
CA ALA A 42 -16.10 5.52 -0.56
C ALA A 42 -16.19 5.36 -2.10
N ALA A 43 -16.76 4.26 -2.58
CA ALA A 43 -16.97 4.03 -4.00
C ALA A 43 -17.98 5.04 -4.59
N SER A 44 -19.09 5.34 -3.89
CA SER A 44 -20.07 6.36 -4.32
C SER A 44 -19.42 7.74 -4.43
N GLU A 45 -18.66 8.14 -3.41
CA GLU A 45 -17.93 9.41 -3.40
C GLU A 45 -16.96 9.55 -4.59
N ILE A 46 -16.22 8.49 -4.90
CA ILE A 46 -15.30 8.46 -6.06
C ILE A 46 -16.10 8.53 -7.38
N SER A 47 -17.16 7.75 -7.51
CA SER A 47 -17.99 7.72 -8.71
C SER A 47 -18.63 9.08 -8.99
N GLU A 48 -19.20 9.72 -7.96
CA GLU A 48 -19.83 11.04 -8.07
C GLU A 48 -18.82 12.13 -8.45
N LYS A 49 -17.62 12.08 -7.87
CA LYS A 49 -16.58 13.11 -8.07
C LYS A 49 -15.89 13.01 -9.42
N TYR A 50 -15.64 11.80 -9.91
CA TYR A 50 -14.81 11.57 -11.09
C TYR A 50 -15.55 10.99 -12.30
N GLY A 51 -16.82 10.60 -12.16
CA GLY A 51 -17.62 10.06 -13.27
C GLY A 51 -17.16 8.68 -13.75
N VAL A 52 -16.42 7.94 -12.95
CA VAL A 52 -15.99 6.58 -13.23
C VAL A 52 -16.92 5.57 -12.55
N PHE A 53 -16.93 4.32 -13.01
CA PHE A 53 -17.57 3.26 -12.26
C PHE A 53 -16.76 2.96 -11.01
N ALA A 54 -17.43 2.89 -9.86
CA ALA A 54 -16.79 2.47 -8.62
C ALA A 54 -17.69 1.50 -7.84
N LYS A 55 -17.08 0.52 -7.14
CA LYS A 55 -17.79 -0.48 -6.34
C LYS A 55 -17.01 -0.86 -5.09
N GLY A 56 -17.72 -0.95 -3.96
CA GLY A 56 -17.21 -1.42 -2.68
C GLY A 56 -17.27 -2.94 -2.52
N TYR A 57 -16.30 -3.51 -1.81
CA TYR A 57 -16.26 -4.92 -1.40
C TYR A 57 -15.90 -5.05 0.08
N ALA A 58 -16.60 -5.96 0.76
CA ALA A 58 -16.15 -6.42 2.06
C ALA A 58 -14.96 -7.36 1.89
N THR A 59 -13.86 -7.07 2.57
CA THR A 59 -12.66 -7.91 2.57
C THR A 59 -12.51 -8.61 3.91
N VAL A 60 -12.53 -9.93 3.90
CA VAL A 60 -12.27 -10.77 5.06
C VAL A 60 -10.81 -11.21 5.03
N ILE A 61 -10.06 -10.81 6.05
CA ILE A 61 -8.64 -11.09 6.12
C ILE A 61 -8.39 -12.59 6.23
N PHE A 62 -7.47 -13.09 5.39
CA PHE A 62 -7.05 -14.49 5.34
C PHE A 62 -8.17 -15.48 5.02
N ASP A 63 -9.20 -15.04 4.28
CA ASP A 63 -10.29 -15.86 3.76
C ASP A 63 -10.17 -16.00 2.23
N GLU A 64 -9.80 -17.19 1.78
CA GLU A 64 -9.56 -17.48 0.36
C GLU A 64 -10.86 -17.44 -0.47
N GLU A 65 -11.99 -17.88 0.09
CA GLU A 65 -13.27 -17.87 -0.61
C GLU A 65 -13.81 -16.45 -0.77
N ASN A 66 -13.63 -15.59 0.24
CA ASN A 66 -13.95 -14.17 0.12
C ASN A 66 -13.09 -13.52 -0.98
N VAL A 67 -11.78 -13.80 -1.00
CA VAL A 67 -10.90 -13.28 -2.07
C VAL A 67 -11.39 -13.73 -3.44
N LYS A 68 -11.64 -15.03 -3.65
CA LYS A 68 -12.13 -15.55 -4.94
C LYS A 68 -13.47 -14.92 -5.35
N SER A 69 -14.38 -14.70 -4.41
CA SER A 69 -15.69 -14.10 -4.71
C SER A 69 -15.57 -12.66 -5.21
N ILE A 70 -14.64 -11.85 -4.65
CA ILE A 70 -14.37 -10.49 -5.11
C ILE A 70 -13.91 -10.51 -6.58
N PHE A 71 -12.93 -11.34 -6.91
CA PHE A 71 -12.41 -11.41 -8.28
C PHE A 71 -13.41 -12.02 -9.26
N SER A 72 -14.29 -12.95 -8.82
CA SER A 72 -15.41 -13.47 -9.64
C SER A 72 -16.40 -12.36 -9.98
N ASP A 73 -16.86 -11.56 -9.00
CA ASP A 73 -17.78 -10.45 -9.24
C ASP A 73 -17.17 -9.38 -10.17
N ILE A 74 -15.87 -9.06 -10.01
CA ILE A 74 -15.15 -8.16 -10.93
C ILE A 74 -15.22 -8.70 -12.37
N ARG A 75 -14.97 -10.00 -12.57
CA ARG A 75 -15.05 -10.67 -13.87
C ARG A 75 -16.47 -10.69 -14.43
N GLU A 76 -17.46 -11.04 -13.63
CA GLU A 76 -18.87 -11.08 -14.02
C GLU A 76 -19.40 -9.72 -14.49
N ARG A 77 -18.80 -8.63 -13.99
CA ARG A 77 -19.05 -7.25 -14.45
C ARG A 77 -18.32 -6.88 -15.74
N GLY A 78 -17.60 -7.81 -16.35
CA GLY A 78 -16.89 -7.62 -17.61
C GLY A 78 -15.51 -6.97 -17.47
N TYR A 79 -14.90 -7.01 -16.27
CA TYR A 79 -13.55 -6.54 -16.06
C TYR A 79 -12.55 -7.69 -15.96
N LEU A 80 -11.35 -7.46 -16.50
CA LEU A 80 -10.13 -8.12 -16.09
C LEU A 80 -9.28 -7.06 -15.42
N LEU A 81 -8.90 -7.29 -14.17
CA LEU A 81 -8.24 -6.28 -13.35
C LEU A 81 -6.88 -5.90 -13.95
N SER A 82 -6.67 -4.60 -14.23
CA SER A 82 -5.40 -4.11 -14.76
C SER A 82 -4.40 -3.72 -13.67
N THR A 83 -4.90 -3.32 -12.50
CA THR A 83 -4.04 -2.90 -11.38
C THR A 83 -4.61 -3.36 -10.04
N LEU A 84 -3.73 -3.92 -9.20
CA LEU A 84 -4.03 -4.22 -7.79
C LEU A 84 -3.12 -3.40 -6.90
N VAL A 85 -3.68 -2.62 -5.95
CA VAL A 85 -2.92 -1.91 -4.93
C VAL A 85 -3.22 -2.50 -3.55
N LEU A 86 -2.22 -3.12 -2.97
CA LEU A 86 -2.26 -3.78 -1.67
C LEU A 86 -1.82 -2.78 -0.59
N ASN A 87 -2.79 -2.00 -0.09
CA ASN A 87 -2.57 -0.96 0.90
C ASN A 87 -3.01 -1.37 2.31
N ALA A 88 -4.02 -2.22 2.45
CA ALA A 88 -4.47 -2.70 3.75
C ALA A 88 -3.33 -3.39 4.52
N ALA A 89 -3.18 -3.06 5.79
CA ALA A 89 -2.16 -3.64 6.65
C ALA A 89 -2.62 -3.71 8.11
N ASN A 90 -2.14 -4.72 8.81
CA ASN A 90 -2.15 -4.79 10.26
C ASN A 90 -0.84 -4.17 10.77
N LEU A 91 -0.96 -3.13 11.57
CA LEU A 91 0.20 -2.42 12.15
C LEU A 91 0.80 -3.16 13.36
N GLY A 92 0.08 -4.15 13.88
CA GLY A 92 0.42 -4.80 15.14
C GLY A 92 0.34 -3.85 16.34
N ILE A 93 0.59 -4.39 17.51
CA ILE A 93 0.75 -3.61 18.75
C ILE A 93 2.22 -3.21 18.92
N GLY A 94 2.45 -2.05 19.54
CA GLY A 94 3.80 -1.60 19.91
C GLY A 94 4.23 -2.30 21.21
N GLN A 95 5.03 -3.38 21.10
CA GLN A 95 5.44 -4.17 22.25
C GLN A 95 6.86 -4.71 22.05
N VAL A 96 7.61 -4.80 23.12
CA VAL A 96 8.96 -5.41 23.13
C VAL A 96 8.85 -6.85 22.60
N SER A 97 9.76 -7.24 21.72
CA SER A 97 9.67 -8.53 21.02
C SER A 97 9.69 -9.76 21.94
N LEU A 98 10.24 -9.64 23.14
CA LEU A 98 10.22 -10.70 24.16
C LEU A 98 8.82 -10.99 24.72
N ASP A 99 7.91 -9.99 24.65
CA ASP A 99 6.59 -10.05 25.28
C ASP A 99 5.46 -10.19 24.24
N VAL A 100 5.78 -10.21 22.94
CA VAL A 100 4.79 -10.37 21.88
C VAL A 100 4.28 -11.81 21.83
N ASP A 101 2.97 -11.99 22.03
CA ASP A 101 2.34 -13.29 21.84
C ASP A 101 2.47 -13.78 20.39
N ILE A 102 2.72 -15.07 20.21
CA ILE A 102 2.83 -15.70 18.89
C ILE A 102 1.55 -15.50 18.05
N SER A 103 0.38 -15.48 18.67
CA SER A 103 -0.90 -15.24 18.03
C SER A 103 -0.96 -13.84 17.43
N GLU A 104 -0.52 -12.80 18.16
CA GLU A 104 -0.42 -11.43 17.67
C GLU A 104 0.60 -11.30 16.55
N PHE A 105 1.78 -11.91 16.69
CA PHE A 105 2.78 -11.97 15.65
C PHE A 105 2.20 -12.56 14.36
N MET A 106 1.55 -13.73 14.46
CA MET A 106 0.94 -14.41 13.31
C MET A 106 -0.25 -13.65 12.73
N ASN A 107 -1.03 -12.92 13.52
CA ASN A 107 -2.11 -12.09 13.03
C ASN A 107 -1.60 -10.98 12.09
N VAL A 108 -0.45 -10.36 12.42
CA VAL A 108 0.23 -9.42 11.52
C VAL A 108 0.67 -10.10 10.23
N TYR A 109 1.26 -11.29 10.30
CA TYR A 109 1.72 -12.04 9.13
C TYR A 109 0.57 -12.54 8.26
N ASN A 110 -0.50 -13.04 8.87
CA ASN A 110 -1.69 -13.46 8.12
C ASN A 110 -2.29 -12.32 7.31
N THR A 111 -2.34 -11.12 7.89
CA THR A 111 -2.83 -9.94 7.18
C THR A 111 -1.84 -9.44 6.13
N ASN A 112 -0.60 -9.18 6.53
CA ASN A 112 0.34 -8.45 5.69
C ASN A 112 0.99 -9.33 4.62
N ILE A 113 1.09 -10.63 4.85
CA ILE A 113 1.74 -11.57 3.94
C ILE A 113 0.73 -12.54 3.33
N GLY A 114 0.08 -13.37 4.15
CA GLY A 114 -0.76 -14.45 3.65
C GLY A 114 -1.94 -13.93 2.82
N TRP A 115 -2.68 -12.96 3.36
CA TRP A 115 -3.81 -12.39 2.65
C TRP A 115 -3.39 -11.59 1.41
N ASN A 116 -2.31 -10.80 1.50
CA ASN A 116 -1.78 -10.08 0.34
C ASN A 116 -1.32 -11.05 -0.77
N PHE A 117 -0.75 -12.20 -0.40
CA PHE A 117 -0.41 -13.25 -1.36
C PHE A 117 -1.67 -13.79 -2.06
N MET A 118 -2.75 -14.08 -1.31
CA MET A 118 -4.02 -14.55 -1.88
C MET A 118 -4.58 -13.54 -2.88
N MET A 119 -4.65 -12.27 -2.51
CA MET A 119 -5.13 -11.19 -3.36
C MET A 119 -4.29 -11.04 -4.63
N ALA A 120 -2.96 -11.03 -4.49
CA ALA A 120 -2.03 -10.91 -5.62
C ALA A 120 -2.15 -12.10 -6.58
N ARG A 121 -2.31 -13.32 -6.06
CA ARG A 121 -2.46 -14.54 -6.86
C ARG A 121 -3.74 -14.52 -7.71
N GLU A 122 -4.88 -14.14 -7.14
CA GLU A 122 -6.13 -14.05 -7.88
C GLU A 122 -6.10 -12.91 -8.91
N ALA A 123 -5.50 -11.76 -8.57
CA ALA A 123 -5.27 -10.68 -9.53
C ALA A 123 -4.39 -11.15 -10.70
N ALA A 124 -3.30 -11.86 -10.41
CA ALA A 124 -2.37 -12.36 -11.43
C ALA A 124 -3.06 -13.31 -12.42
N ARG A 125 -3.98 -14.16 -11.96
CA ARG A 125 -4.78 -15.01 -12.85
C ARG A 125 -5.58 -14.21 -13.87
N GLN A 126 -6.24 -13.14 -13.45
CA GLN A 126 -6.97 -12.25 -14.37
C GLN A 126 -6.02 -11.45 -15.26
N MET A 127 -4.90 -10.98 -14.72
CA MET A 127 -3.89 -10.23 -15.48
C MET A 127 -3.24 -11.08 -16.57
N ILE A 128 -3.02 -12.38 -16.33
CA ILE A 128 -2.52 -13.31 -17.36
C ILE A 128 -3.49 -13.37 -18.54
N GLU A 129 -4.78 -13.50 -18.28
CA GLU A 129 -5.82 -13.52 -19.32
C GLU A 129 -5.92 -12.16 -20.04
N ALA A 130 -5.67 -11.06 -19.30
CA ALA A 130 -5.65 -9.70 -19.85
C ALA A 130 -4.41 -9.39 -20.69
N GLY A 131 -3.37 -10.24 -20.65
CA GLY A 131 -2.09 -10.02 -21.31
C GLY A 131 -1.12 -9.14 -20.53
N GLY A 132 -1.35 -8.93 -19.23
CA GLY A 132 -0.49 -8.17 -18.33
C GLY A 132 -1.25 -7.38 -17.28
N GLY A 133 -0.50 -6.74 -16.38
CA GLY A 133 -1.06 -5.92 -15.31
C GLY A 133 0.00 -5.40 -14.34
N SER A 134 -0.45 -4.77 -13.26
CA SER A 134 0.46 -4.24 -12.24
C SER A 134 -0.04 -4.53 -10.82
N ILE A 135 0.86 -5.01 -9.99
CA ILE A 135 0.65 -5.19 -8.55
C ILE A 135 1.53 -4.20 -7.81
N VAL A 136 0.94 -3.38 -6.95
CA VAL A 136 1.63 -2.37 -6.17
C VAL A 136 1.41 -2.64 -4.69
N PHE A 137 2.49 -2.83 -3.96
CA PHE A 137 2.45 -2.98 -2.50
C PHE A 137 2.74 -1.65 -1.82
N ILE A 138 1.86 -1.23 -0.92
CA ILE A 138 2.16 -0.14 0.00
C ILE A 138 2.79 -0.76 1.26
N THR A 139 4.12 -0.64 1.33
CA THR A 139 4.88 -1.19 2.45
C THR A 139 5.22 -0.11 3.47
N SER A 140 6.47 0.13 3.77
CA SER A 140 6.94 1.16 4.70
C SER A 140 8.45 1.29 4.58
N ASN A 141 9.02 2.44 4.88
CA ASN A 141 10.45 2.59 5.09
C ASN A 141 10.96 1.73 6.28
N SER A 142 10.05 1.34 7.20
CA SER A 142 10.34 0.37 8.27
C SER A 142 10.68 -1.04 7.75
N ALA A 143 10.48 -1.33 6.46
CA ALA A 143 10.97 -2.54 5.82
C ALA A 143 12.50 -2.56 5.66
N LEU A 144 13.14 -1.39 5.64
CA LEU A 144 14.59 -1.20 5.44
C LEU A 144 15.31 -0.77 6.74
N ARG A 145 14.64 -0.03 7.61
CA ARG A 145 15.14 0.43 8.91
C ARG A 145 14.08 0.21 9.97
N VAL A 146 14.34 -0.69 10.87
CA VAL A 146 13.36 -1.11 11.87
C VAL A 146 13.06 -0.01 12.91
N THR A 147 11.84 -0.02 13.40
CA THR A 147 11.40 0.80 14.52
C THR A 147 11.31 -0.07 15.77
N GLU A 148 11.75 0.45 16.89
CA GLU A 148 11.67 -0.24 18.19
C GLU A 148 10.24 -0.67 18.51
N ASN A 149 10.07 -1.81 19.16
CA ASN A 149 8.79 -2.39 19.57
C ASN A 149 7.82 -2.71 18.41
N ARG A 150 8.34 -2.95 17.19
CA ARG A 150 7.56 -3.21 15.97
C ARG A 150 8.02 -4.47 15.21
N CYS A 151 8.52 -5.48 15.93
CA CYS A 151 9.13 -6.67 15.32
C CYS A 151 8.24 -7.31 14.25
N ALA A 152 6.99 -7.68 14.58
CA ALA A 152 6.06 -8.32 13.63
C ALA A 152 5.77 -7.43 12.41
N TYR A 153 5.55 -6.13 12.64
CA TYR A 153 5.27 -5.19 11.55
C TYR A 153 6.48 -5.01 10.64
N CYS A 154 7.65 -4.64 11.18
CA CYS A 154 8.84 -4.39 10.39
C CYS A 154 9.26 -5.61 9.58
N SER A 155 9.29 -6.80 10.21
CA SER A 155 9.64 -8.05 9.53
C SER A 155 8.62 -8.41 8.45
N SER A 156 7.32 -8.22 8.68
CA SER A 156 6.31 -8.44 7.63
C SER A 156 6.47 -7.46 6.46
N LYS A 157 6.77 -6.19 6.71
CA LYS A 157 6.99 -5.20 5.65
C LYS A 157 8.26 -5.49 4.85
N SER A 158 9.32 -6.01 5.48
CA SER A 158 10.52 -6.50 4.78
C SER A 158 10.22 -7.74 3.93
N ALA A 159 9.42 -8.67 4.44
CA ALA A 159 9.01 -9.87 3.68
C ALA A 159 8.22 -9.53 2.42
N ILE A 160 7.41 -8.46 2.43
CA ILE A 160 6.70 -7.97 1.23
C ILE A 160 7.68 -7.59 0.12
N LEU A 161 8.84 -6.98 0.44
CA LEU A 161 9.84 -6.61 -0.58
C LEU A 161 10.34 -7.85 -1.34
N ALA A 162 10.66 -8.91 -0.62
CA ALA A 162 11.09 -10.17 -1.21
C ALA A 162 9.95 -10.83 -2.02
N MET A 163 8.72 -10.83 -1.50
CA MET A 163 7.54 -11.36 -2.18
C MET A 163 7.26 -10.61 -3.48
N SER A 164 7.35 -9.29 -3.49
CA SER A 164 7.17 -8.47 -4.68
C SER A 164 8.23 -8.78 -5.75
N LYS A 165 9.50 -8.95 -5.37
CA LYS A 165 10.58 -9.36 -6.28
C LYS A 165 10.35 -10.76 -6.85
N SER A 166 9.87 -11.70 -6.04
CA SER A 166 9.51 -13.04 -6.50
C SER A 166 8.40 -12.97 -7.57
N PHE A 167 7.35 -12.18 -7.33
CA PHE A 167 6.29 -11.98 -8.32
C PHE A 167 6.78 -11.32 -9.61
N ALA A 168 7.69 -10.34 -9.50
CA ALA A 168 8.31 -9.70 -10.66
C ALA A 168 9.06 -10.72 -11.55
N VAL A 169 9.77 -11.66 -10.93
CA VAL A 169 10.51 -12.71 -11.65
C VAL A 169 9.57 -13.78 -12.20
N ASP A 170 8.66 -14.31 -11.37
CA ASP A 170 7.81 -15.45 -11.74
C ASP A 170 6.76 -15.08 -12.79
N TRP A 171 6.19 -13.86 -12.68
CA TRP A 171 5.05 -13.42 -13.48
C TRP A 171 5.41 -12.42 -14.58
N GLY A 172 6.66 -11.93 -14.62
CA GLY A 172 7.12 -10.99 -15.64
C GLY A 172 6.93 -11.50 -17.07
N LYS A 173 7.11 -12.81 -17.30
CA LYS A 173 6.85 -13.45 -18.61
C LYS A 173 5.40 -13.35 -19.10
N TYR A 174 4.45 -13.03 -18.20
CA TYR A 174 3.05 -12.79 -18.54
C TYR A 174 2.70 -11.30 -18.65
N GLY A 175 3.71 -10.42 -18.64
CA GLY A 175 3.49 -8.97 -18.68
C GLY A 175 3.04 -8.37 -17.34
N ILE A 176 3.14 -9.11 -16.23
CA ILE A 176 2.76 -8.62 -14.90
C ILE A 176 3.97 -7.99 -14.23
N ARG A 177 3.80 -6.76 -13.76
CA ARG A 177 4.78 -6.01 -12.97
C ARG A 177 4.41 -6.05 -11.49
N SER A 178 5.40 -6.10 -10.60
CA SER A 178 5.20 -6.05 -9.16
C SER A 178 6.23 -5.13 -8.52
N ASN A 179 5.76 -4.09 -7.80
CA ASN A 179 6.61 -3.06 -7.23
C ASN A 179 6.13 -2.66 -5.82
N CYS A 180 7.01 -2.03 -5.06
CA CYS A 180 6.76 -1.57 -3.70
C CYS A 180 6.91 -0.05 -3.56
N VAL A 181 5.92 0.61 -2.97
CA VAL A 181 6.04 1.98 -2.46
C VAL A 181 6.34 1.89 -0.96
N LEU A 182 7.36 2.59 -0.50
CA LEU A 182 7.83 2.60 0.89
C LEU A 182 7.62 3.99 1.51
N PRO A 183 6.43 4.29 2.02
CA PRO A 183 6.21 5.54 2.73
C PRO A 183 6.99 5.60 4.02
N GLY A 184 7.40 6.82 4.39
CA GLY A 184 7.85 7.17 5.72
C GLY A 184 6.71 7.62 6.61
N MET A 185 6.92 8.72 7.34
CA MET A 185 5.86 9.39 8.07
C MET A 185 4.87 10.04 7.10
N ILE A 186 3.58 9.81 7.34
CA ILE A 186 2.49 10.39 6.55
C ILE A 186 1.66 11.27 7.47
N LYS A 187 1.15 12.37 6.96
CA LYS A 187 0.36 13.38 7.67
C LYS A 187 -1.05 12.88 7.97
N THR A 188 -1.12 11.90 8.88
CA THR A 188 -2.40 11.39 9.40
C THR A 188 -2.90 12.24 10.57
N ASP A 189 -4.20 12.21 10.86
CA ASP A 189 -4.78 12.88 12.04
C ASP A 189 -4.08 12.47 13.34
N ARG A 190 -3.71 11.20 13.46
CA ARG A 190 -2.96 10.68 14.60
C ARG A 190 -1.59 11.34 14.73
N TRP A 191 -0.93 11.60 13.61
CA TRP A 191 0.37 12.22 13.57
C TRP A 191 0.29 13.71 13.90
N GLN A 192 -0.69 14.41 13.33
CA GLN A 192 -0.93 15.84 13.55
C GLN A 192 -1.32 16.18 15.00
N LYS A 193 -2.05 15.28 15.67
CA LYS A 193 -2.46 15.45 17.09
C LYS A 193 -1.28 15.35 18.08
N ASN A 194 -0.11 14.90 17.64
CA ASN A 194 1.06 14.79 18.51
C ASN A 194 2.05 15.93 18.23
N GLU A 195 1.96 17.02 18.99
CA GLU A 195 2.84 18.19 18.86
C GLU A 195 4.33 17.86 18.95
N ASN A 196 4.71 16.82 19.72
CA ASN A 196 6.07 16.35 19.82
C ASN A 196 6.60 15.79 18.49
N ASN A 197 5.74 15.15 17.68
CA ASN A 197 6.14 14.69 16.35
C ASN A 197 6.52 15.87 15.46
N ILE A 198 5.73 16.95 15.46
CA ILE A 198 5.99 18.13 14.65
C ILE A 198 7.25 18.85 15.15
N LYS A 199 7.35 19.05 16.46
CA LYS A 199 8.43 19.84 17.05
C LYS A 199 9.78 19.14 17.04
N TYR A 200 9.83 17.83 17.26
CA TYR A 200 11.08 17.08 17.44
C TYR A 200 11.39 16.10 16.31
N CYS A 201 10.40 15.46 15.71
CA CYS A 201 10.67 14.46 14.68
C CYS A 201 10.94 15.11 13.32
N LEU A 202 10.12 16.07 12.90
CA LEU A 202 10.25 16.69 11.58
C LEU A 202 11.65 17.27 11.31
N PRO A 203 12.19 18.18 12.15
CA PRO A 203 13.46 18.80 11.84
C PRO A 203 14.65 17.84 11.93
N ASN A 204 14.50 16.73 12.67
CA ASN A 204 15.62 15.85 12.96
C ASN A 204 15.66 14.62 12.03
N TYR A 205 14.52 14.12 11.58
CA TYR A 205 14.45 12.85 10.85
C TYR A 205 14.16 13.00 9.36
N THR A 206 13.61 14.13 8.91
CA THR A 206 13.29 14.33 7.50
C THR A 206 14.13 15.45 6.90
N PRO A 207 15.07 15.17 5.99
CA PRO A 207 15.85 16.20 5.30
C PRO A 207 15.01 17.29 4.61
N ILE A 208 13.87 16.92 4.03
CA ILE A 208 12.92 17.87 3.42
C ILE A 208 12.22 18.74 4.49
N ARG A 209 12.25 18.32 5.78
CA ARG A 209 11.59 18.98 6.92
C ARG A 209 10.08 19.07 6.80
N ASP A 210 9.51 18.19 6.03
CA ASP A 210 8.08 17.94 5.92
C ASP A 210 7.84 16.44 5.83
N ILE A 211 6.61 16.01 5.99
CA ILE A 211 6.21 14.62 5.88
C ILE A 211 5.28 14.46 4.69
N ALA A 212 5.22 13.24 4.16
CA ALA A 212 4.41 12.95 3.01
C ALA A 212 2.93 13.20 3.30
N GLU A 213 2.26 13.85 2.37
CA GLU A 213 0.80 13.85 2.27
C GLU A 213 0.31 12.51 1.68
N PHE A 214 -0.97 12.23 1.78
CA PHE A 214 -1.54 11.02 1.17
C PHE A 214 -1.33 10.99 -0.34
N GLU A 215 -1.37 12.15 -0.99
CA GLU A 215 -1.20 12.34 -2.42
C GLU A 215 0.21 11.97 -2.90
N ASP A 216 1.24 12.17 -2.10
CA ASP A 216 2.61 11.79 -2.47
C ASP A 216 2.74 10.27 -2.63
N VAL A 217 2.12 9.52 -1.71
CA VAL A 217 2.07 8.07 -1.79
C VAL A 217 1.16 7.62 -2.94
N ALA A 218 0.04 8.31 -3.15
CA ALA A 218 -0.89 8.01 -4.24
C ALA A 218 -0.25 8.22 -5.62
N ASN A 219 0.53 9.27 -5.80
CA ASN A 219 1.28 9.52 -7.04
C ASN A 219 2.32 8.43 -7.31
N ALA A 220 3.06 8.00 -6.29
CA ALA A 220 4.01 6.89 -6.40
C ALA A 220 3.31 5.56 -6.77
N ALA A 221 2.16 5.28 -6.13
CA ALA A 221 1.36 4.10 -6.42
C ALA A 221 0.79 4.14 -7.85
N TYR A 222 0.33 5.30 -8.31
CA TYR A 222 -0.14 5.50 -9.68
C TYR A 222 0.98 5.32 -10.70
N TYR A 223 2.18 5.84 -10.44
CA TYR A 223 3.33 5.60 -11.31
C TYR A 223 3.56 4.11 -11.53
N PHE A 224 3.65 3.32 -10.46
CA PHE A 224 3.85 1.87 -10.57
C PHE A 224 2.64 1.14 -11.17
N GLY A 225 1.42 1.58 -10.86
CA GLY A 225 0.20 0.94 -11.30
C GLY A 225 -0.20 1.24 -12.76
N SER A 226 0.43 2.23 -13.38
CA SER A 226 0.10 2.70 -14.74
C SER A 226 1.15 2.32 -15.78
N GLU A 227 0.88 2.65 -17.05
CA GLU A 227 1.81 2.46 -18.16
C GLU A 227 3.07 3.35 -18.07
N GLN A 228 3.09 4.34 -17.18
CA GLN A 228 4.28 5.17 -16.97
C GLN A 228 5.48 4.36 -16.50
N SER A 229 5.22 3.22 -15.85
CA SER A 229 6.26 2.29 -15.36
C SER A 229 6.32 0.98 -16.15
N ARG A 230 5.97 1.00 -17.43
CA ARG A 230 5.84 -0.21 -18.28
C ARG A 230 7.07 -1.15 -18.27
N ASN A 231 8.25 -0.63 -17.97
CA ASN A 231 9.51 -1.39 -17.89
C ASN A 231 10.12 -1.37 -16.49
N THR A 232 9.28 -1.17 -15.44
CA THR A 232 9.72 -1.15 -14.04
C THR A 232 9.02 -2.26 -13.28
N THR A 233 9.77 -3.26 -12.83
CA THR A 233 9.28 -4.36 -12.00
C THR A 233 10.35 -4.79 -10.98
N GLY A 234 9.94 -5.27 -9.80
CA GLY A 234 10.82 -5.60 -8.69
C GLY A 234 11.45 -4.38 -8.00
N ALA A 235 10.94 -3.17 -8.28
CA ALA A 235 11.47 -1.92 -7.78
C ALA A 235 10.86 -1.51 -6.44
N GLU A 236 11.60 -0.69 -5.72
CA GLU A 236 11.24 -0.07 -4.45
C GLU A 236 11.33 1.45 -4.60
N LEU A 237 10.23 2.17 -4.34
CA LEU A 237 10.20 3.63 -4.35
C LEU A 237 9.95 4.15 -2.94
N VAL A 238 10.97 4.78 -2.37
CA VAL A 238 10.90 5.38 -1.03
C VAL A 238 10.26 6.77 -1.13
N VAL A 239 9.25 7.02 -0.27
CA VAL A 239 8.52 8.29 -0.15
C VAL A 239 8.55 8.69 1.32
N ASP A 240 9.69 9.21 1.80
CA ASP A 240 9.93 9.42 3.23
C ASP A 240 10.63 10.76 3.57
N GLY A 241 10.68 11.70 2.62
CA GLY A 241 11.34 12.98 2.81
C GLY A 241 12.85 12.89 3.00
N GLY A 242 13.46 11.76 2.60
CA GLY A 242 14.92 11.53 2.71
C GLY A 242 15.34 10.89 4.04
N MET A 243 14.38 10.43 4.87
CA MET A 243 14.68 9.83 6.18
C MET A 243 15.66 8.66 6.08
N LEU A 244 15.49 7.76 5.11
CA LEU A 244 16.39 6.62 4.91
C LEU A 244 17.76 6.98 4.34
N ALA A 245 17.85 8.11 3.63
CA ALA A 245 19.13 8.59 3.07
C ALA A 245 20.04 9.20 4.15
N GLN A 246 19.47 9.57 5.29
CA GLN A 246 20.19 10.19 6.40
C GLN A 246 20.80 9.11 7.29
N LEU A 247 22.11 9.20 7.52
CA LEU A 247 22.83 8.23 8.37
C LEU A 247 22.44 8.38 9.85
N THR A 248 22.35 9.60 10.35
CA THR A 248 21.99 9.93 11.73
C THR A 248 20.97 11.06 11.76
N PRO A 249 20.04 11.06 12.74
CA PRO A 249 19.17 12.21 12.97
C PRO A 249 20.00 13.48 13.24
N ASN A 250 19.57 14.60 12.74
CA ASN A 250 20.21 15.88 12.97
C ASN A 250 19.77 16.46 14.34
N ILE A 251 20.26 15.89 15.43
CA ILE A 251 19.83 16.20 16.80
C ILE A 251 20.42 17.51 17.32
N ASN A 252 21.59 17.95 16.82
CA ASN A 252 22.27 19.16 17.26
C ASN A 252 22.92 19.91 16.07
N ARG A 253 22.12 20.72 15.37
CA ARG A 253 22.63 21.54 14.27
C ARG A 253 23.68 22.58 14.71
N GLU A 254 23.62 23.03 15.97
CA GLU A 254 24.57 24.04 16.52
C GLU A 254 25.99 23.47 16.68
N LEU A 255 26.18 22.15 16.64
CA LEU A 255 27.49 21.50 16.76
C LEU A 255 28.21 21.26 15.42
N TRP A 256 27.56 21.54 14.28
CA TRP A 256 28.08 21.21 12.94
C TRP A 256 28.19 22.46 12.03
N VAL A 257 28.02 23.66 12.58
CA VAL A 257 28.21 24.92 11.86
C VAL A 257 29.59 25.44 12.19
N ASP A 258 30.55 25.06 11.39
CA ASP A 258 31.80 25.77 11.16
C ASP A 258 31.96 26.02 9.66
#